data_6a2a6aeb8d8a23a59677bc75b755649d
#
_entry.id   6a2a6aeb8d8a23a59677bc75b755649d
#
_cell.length_a   1.000
_cell.length_b   1.000
_cell.length_c   1.000
_cell.angle_alpha   90.00
_cell.angle_beta   90.00
_cell.angle_gamma   90.00
#
_symmetry.space_group_name_H-M   'P 1'
#
loop_
_entity.id
_entity.type
_entity.pdbx_description
1 polymer ?
#
loop_
_entity_poly.entity_id
_entity_poly.type
_entity_poly.pdbx_seq_one_letter_code
_entity_poly.pdbx_strand_id
1 'polypeptide(L)'
;PRGYPLLYVGQGINQVSGEAVRLGYHIFSLIDGKELYFINGRDKFAYIGWGAFDGNPLIDSKNDTMILPGENGLVYVTKLNTNYDTVNGNITIKPNVTRYRYTKNGYAGGMENSIAIYNNSAFFINNNGILQALDLNTLSPLWSYNMEDDCDATLGLEEENNTIMLYAACEVDKRGTVAPAFAKKIDGKTGQVIWEYSCICQYDANVNGGALSSPIIGKNDISNLVIFNFSKTTNLRTGKMVALDKANGNVVWKKDLSFYSWSSPVACYTKEGKSY
;
A
#
# COMPACT_ATOMS: atom_id res chain seq x y z
N PRO A 1 -19.25 -12.04 -0.69
CA PRO A 1 -20.68 -12.23 -0.44
C PRO A 1 -20.92 -12.71 0.99
N ARG A 2 -22.00 -12.28 1.58
CA ARG A 2 -22.34 -12.58 2.97
C ARG A 2 -22.47 -14.10 3.15
N GLY A 3 -21.65 -14.67 4.05
CA GLY A 3 -21.69 -16.08 4.42
C GLY A 3 -20.91 -17.05 3.55
N TYR A 4 -20.22 -16.58 2.49
CA TYR A 4 -19.34 -17.43 1.69
C TYR A 4 -17.87 -16.99 1.80
N PRO A 5 -16.94 -17.85 2.24
CA PRO A 5 -15.54 -17.49 2.42
C PRO A 5 -14.81 -17.47 1.08
N LEU A 6 -14.15 -16.32 0.80
CA LEU A 6 -13.32 -16.13 -0.39
C LEU A 6 -11.87 -15.81 0.01
N LEU A 7 -10.94 -16.24 -0.82
CA LEU A 7 -9.53 -15.91 -0.75
C LEU A 7 -9.17 -15.02 -1.95
N TYR A 8 -8.50 -13.90 -1.67
CA TYR A 8 -8.00 -12.95 -2.65
C TYR A 8 -6.48 -13.01 -2.66
N VAL A 9 -5.87 -13.32 -3.82
CA VAL A 9 -4.42 -13.59 -3.91
C VAL A 9 -3.81 -12.95 -5.16
N GLY A 10 -2.77 -12.13 -4.94
CA GLY A 10 -1.90 -11.62 -5.99
C GLY A 10 -0.72 -12.55 -6.27
N GLN A 11 -0.11 -12.39 -7.43
CA GLN A 11 1.12 -13.07 -7.82
C GLN A 11 2.22 -12.03 -8.08
N GLY A 12 3.37 -12.18 -7.40
CA GLY A 12 4.53 -11.30 -7.49
C GLY A 12 5.59 -11.75 -8.49
N ILE A 13 5.57 -13.01 -8.96
CA ILE A 13 6.55 -13.54 -9.93
C ILE A 13 5.89 -14.14 -11.15
N ASN A 14 6.55 -13.99 -12.30
CA ASN A 14 6.02 -14.41 -13.60
C ASN A 14 6.63 -15.71 -14.15
N GLN A 15 7.55 -16.33 -13.42
CA GLN A 15 8.25 -17.53 -13.87
C GLN A 15 8.62 -18.43 -12.69
N VAL A 16 8.31 -19.71 -12.79
CA VAL A 16 8.74 -20.73 -11.86
C VAL A 16 9.42 -21.84 -12.64
N SER A 17 10.64 -22.20 -12.27
CA SER A 17 11.40 -23.30 -12.91
C SER A 17 11.50 -23.19 -14.44
N GLY A 18 11.61 -21.98 -14.97
CA GLY A 18 11.70 -21.73 -16.42
C GLY A 18 10.37 -21.67 -17.16
N GLU A 19 9.25 -22.02 -16.52
CA GLU A 19 7.93 -21.96 -17.13
C GLU A 19 7.24 -20.62 -16.85
N ALA A 20 6.61 -20.04 -17.89
CA ALA A 20 5.80 -18.84 -17.73
C ALA A 20 4.54 -19.15 -16.93
N VAL A 21 4.33 -18.45 -15.82
CA VAL A 21 3.11 -18.53 -15.03
C VAL A 21 2.08 -17.50 -15.48
N ARG A 22 0.84 -17.75 -15.19
CA ARG A 22 -0.30 -16.85 -15.41
C ARG A 22 -0.25 -15.73 -14.37
N LEU A 23 0.38 -14.62 -14.72
CA LEU A 23 0.59 -13.49 -13.82
C LEU A 23 -0.70 -12.69 -13.65
N GLY A 24 -1.13 -12.50 -12.42
CA GLY A 24 -2.37 -11.77 -12.16
C GLY A 24 -2.89 -11.87 -10.74
N TYR A 25 -4.16 -11.56 -10.59
CA TYR A 25 -4.87 -11.57 -9.32
C TYR A 25 -6.02 -12.59 -9.34
N HIS A 26 -6.12 -13.41 -8.31
CA HIS A 26 -7.05 -14.52 -8.24
C HIS A 26 -8.06 -14.34 -7.12
N ILE A 27 -9.27 -14.84 -7.33
CA ILE A 27 -10.29 -15.03 -6.29
C ILE A 27 -10.66 -16.49 -6.25
N PHE A 28 -10.44 -17.13 -5.11
CA PHE A 28 -10.73 -18.53 -4.88
C PHE A 28 -11.86 -18.71 -3.86
N SER A 29 -12.61 -19.79 -4.01
CA SER A 29 -13.46 -20.32 -2.95
C SER A 29 -12.59 -21.02 -1.89
N LEU A 30 -12.75 -20.66 -0.63
CA LEU A 30 -12.09 -21.35 0.48
C LEU A 30 -12.76 -22.67 0.86
N ILE A 31 -13.94 -22.98 0.30
CA ILE A 31 -14.65 -24.24 0.59
C ILE A 31 -14.06 -25.40 -0.21
N ASP A 32 -13.73 -25.18 -1.48
CA ASP A 32 -13.30 -26.24 -2.40
C ASP A 32 -12.04 -25.90 -3.19
N GLY A 33 -11.42 -24.72 -2.95
CA GLY A 33 -10.22 -24.25 -3.65
C GLY A 33 -10.45 -23.84 -5.11
N LYS A 34 -11.68 -23.79 -5.57
CA LYS A 34 -11.99 -23.45 -6.96
C LYS A 34 -11.67 -21.99 -7.25
N GLU A 35 -10.98 -21.73 -8.36
CA GLU A 35 -10.82 -20.38 -8.89
C GLU A 35 -12.16 -19.88 -9.44
N LEU A 36 -12.62 -18.76 -8.91
CA LEU A 36 -13.88 -18.13 -9.29
C LEU A 36 -13.68 -16.98 -10.26
N TYR A 37 -12.54 -16.30 -10.16
CA TYR A 37 -12.20 -15.18 -11.04
C TYR A 37 -10.69 -14.95 -11.10
N PHE A 38 -10.23 -14.46 -12.25
CA PHE A 38 -8.84 -14.10 -12.50
C PHE A 38 -8.77 -12.77 -13.24
N ILE A 39 -7.95 -11.83 -12.72
CA ILE A 39 -7.57 -10.60 -13.40
C ILE A 39 -6.19 -10.81 -14.00
N ASN A 40 -6.08 -10.73 -15.32
CA ASN A 40 -4.80 -10.83 -16.00
C ASN A 40 -3.96 -9.58 -15.74
N GLY A 41 -2.82 -9.72 -15.10
CA GLY A 41 -1.91 -8.61 -14.83
C GLY A 41 -1.27 -8.01 -16.09
N ARG A 42 -1.16 -8.80 -17.16
CA ARG A 42 -0.75 -8.31 -18.49
C ARG A 42 -1.94 -7.70 -19.22
N ASP A 43 -2.48 -6.66 -18.63
CA ASP A 43 -3.63 -5.93 -19.18
C ASP A 43 -3.20 -5.03 -20.35
N LYS A 44 -3.96 -5.07 -21.43
CA LYS A 44 -3.67 -4.24 -22.63
C LYS A 44 -3.76 -2.73 -22.40
N PHE A 45 -4.40 -2.30 -21.33
CA PHE A 45 -4.44 -0.89 -20.92
C PHE A 45 -3.28 -0.49 -20.01
N ALA A 46 -2.51 -1.47 -19.53
CA ALA A 46 -1.34 -1.20 -18.71
C ALA A 46 -0.25 -0.48 -19.52
N TYR A 47 0.48 0.39 -18.85
CA TYR A 47 1.64 1.08 -19.42
C TYR A 47 2.91 0.25 -19.25
N ILE A 48 2.94 -0.53 -18.18
CA ILE A 48 4.08 -1.36 -17.77
C ILE A 48 3.72 -2.81 -18.08
N GLY A 49 4.64 -3.53 -18.73
CA GLY A 49 4.45 -4.94 -19.07
C GLY A 49 4.54 -5.90 -17.88
N TRP A 50 4.97 -5.42 -16.71
CA TRP A 50 5.03 -6.18 -15.47
C TRP A 50 3.63 -6.27 -14.86
N GLY A 51 3.13 -7.46 -14.64
CA GLY A 51 1.75 -7.71 -14.25
C GLY A 51 1.59 -8.33 -12.86
N ALA A 52 2.53 -8.08 -11.96
CA ALA A 52 2.47 -8.53 -10.58
C ALA A 52 1.44 -7.72 -9.74
N PHE A 53 1.08 -8.29 -8.60
CA PHE A 53 0.21 -7.68 -7.61
C PHE A 53 0.72 -8.02 -6.22
N ASP A 54 1.50 -7.13 -5.63
CA ASP A 54 2.05 -7.27 -4.28
C ASP A 54 1.20 -6.53 -3.25
N GLY A 55 0.52 -5.47 -3.67
CA GLY A 55 -0.43 -4.75 -2.83
C GLY A 55 -1.72 -5.53 -2.55
N ASN A 56 -2.25 -5.40 -1.35
CA ASN A 56 -3.54 -5.97 -0.98
C ASN A 56 -4.71 -5.15 -1.54
N PRO A 57 -5.81 -5.80 -1.95
CA PRO A 57 -7.02 -5.11 -2.33
C PRO A 57 -7.77 -4.62 -1.10
N LEU A 58 -8.58 -3.59 -1.29
CA LEU A 58 -9.67 -3.28 -0.38
C LEU A 58 -10.98 -3.83 -0.91
N ILE A 59 -11.75 -4.45 -0.02
CA ILE A 59 -13.05 -5.03 -0.33
C ILE A 59 -14.14 -4.23 0.39
N ASP A 60 -14.92 -3.48 -0.39
CA ASP A 60 -16.17 -2.92 0.09
C ASP A 60 -17.27 -3.98 -0.02
N SER A 61 -17.47 -4.71 1.07
CA SER A 61 -18.45 -5.78 1.14
C SER A 61 -19.89 -5.28 1.05
N LYS A 62 -20.14 -4.02 1.39
CA LYS A 62 -21.48 -3.42 1.31
C LYS A 62 -21.88 -3.17 -0.14
N ASN A 63 -20.95 -2.69 -0.93
CA ASN A 63 -21.17 -2.39 -2.34
C ASN A 63 -20.63 -3.48 -3.28
N ASP A 64 -20.13 -4.59 -2.75
CA ASP A 64 -19.58 -5.72 -3.51
C ASP A 64 -18.52 -5.27 -4.53
N THR A 65 -17.60 -4.41 -4.08
CA THR A 65 -16.59 -3.77 -4.90
C THR A 65 -15.20 -4.07 -4.36
N MET A 66 -14.29 -4.44 -5.25
CA MET A 66 -12.87 -4.60 -4.97
C MET A 66 -12.10 -3.45 -5.60
N ILE A 67 -11.19 -2.84 -4.84
CA ILE A 67 -10.25 -1.83 -5.32
C ILE A 67 -8.85 -2.42 -5.15
N LEU A 68 -8.12 -2.57 -6.25
CA LEU A 68 -6.87 -3.29 -6.31
C LEU A 68 -5.80 -2.47 -7.04
N PRO A 69 -4.67 -2.13 -6.39
CA PRO A 69 -3.50 -1.57 -7.07
C PRO A 69 -2.70 -2.67 -7.75
N GLY A 70 -2.09 -2.37 -8.89
CA GLY A 70 -1.25 -3.31 -9.63
C GLY A 70 0.11 -2.71 -10.01
N GLU A 71 1.14 -3.53 -9.99
CA GLU A 71 2.47 -3.13 -10.47
C GLU A 71 2.51 -2.84 -11.97
N ASN A 72 1.46 -3.17 -12.69
CA ASN A 72 1.27 -2.77 -14.08
C ASN A 72 0.85 -1.30 -14.27
N GLY A 73 0.76 -0.53 -13.17
CA GLY A 73 0.39 0.88 -13.18
C GLY A 73 -1.11 1.17 -13.26
N LEU A 74 -1.95 0.17 -13.02
CA LEU A 74 -3.41 0.32 -13.01
C LEU A 74 -3.97 0.19 -11.59
N VAL A 75 -4.98 1.00 -11.28
CA VAL A 75 -5.91 0.73 -10.17
C VAL A 75 -7.17 0.13 -10.77
N TYR A 76 -7.51 -1.06 -10.33
CA TYR A 76 -8.72 -1.77 -10.73
C TYR A 76 -9.83 -1.47 -9.74
N VAL A 77 -10.94 -0.93 -10.22
CA VAL A 77 -12.19 -0.79 -9.46
C VAL A 77 -13.17 -1.79 -10.05
N THR A 78 -13.40 -2.85 -9.33
CA THR A 78 -14.12 -4.04 -9.82
C THR A 78 -15.39 -4.25 -9.03
N LYS A 79 -16.52 -4.03 -9.67
CA LYS A 79 -17.82 -4.49 -9.16
C LYS A 79 -17.87 -5.99 -9.35
N LEU A 80 -17.84 -6.76 -8.27
CA LEU A 80 -17.71 -8.22 -8.34
C LEU A 80 -18.98 -8.89 -8.83
N ASN A 81 -20.15 -8.32 -8.54
CA ASN A 81 -21.46 -8.88 -8.87
C ASN A 81 -21.56 -10.33 -8.39
N THR A 82 -21.23 -10.55 -7.13
CA THR A 82 -21.25 -11.86 -6.52
C THR A 82 -22.69 -12.34 -6.33
N ASN A 83 -22.95 -13.60 -6.70
CA ASN A 83 -24.22 -14.25 -6.45
C ASN A 83 -23.98 -15.56 -5.71
N TYR A 84 -24.53 -15.67 -4.51
CA TYR A 84 -24.44 -16.87 -3.67
C TYR A 84 -25.81 -17.54 -3.59
N ASP A 85 -25.92 -18.71 -4.25
CA ASP A 85 -27.07 -19.60 -4.14
C ASP A 85 -26.93 -20.40 -2.84
N THR A 86 -27.65 -20.00 -1.82
CA THR A 86 -27.61 -20.63 -0.49
C THR A 86 -28.29 -22.00 -0.47
N VAL A 87 -29.12 -22.33 -1.46
CA VAL A 87 -29.81 -23.62 -1.56
C VAL A 87 -28.86 -24.69 -2.08
N ASN A 88 -28.13 -24.36 -3.15
CA ASN A 88 -27.21 -25.31 -3.78
C ASN A 88 -25.75 -25.13 -3.33
N GLY A 89 -25.46 -24.10 -2.53
CA GLY A 89 -24.11 -23.78 -2.06
C GLY A 89 -23.17 -23.23 -3.13
N ASN A 90 -23.71 -22.79 -4.26
CA ASN A 90 -22.91 -22.31 -5.40
C ASN A 90 -22.69 -20.80 -5.35
N ILE A 91 -21.46 -20.38 -5.65
CA ILE A 91 -21.12 -18.97 -5.82
C ILE A 91 -20.65 -18.68 -7.25
N THR A 92 -21.04 -17.53 -7.74
CA THR A 92 -20.55 -16.99 -9.01
C THR A 92 -20.10 -15.54 -8.86
N ILE A 93 -19.08 -15.16 -9.62
CA ILE A 93 -18.57 -13.80 -9.73
C ILE A 93 -18.67 -13.41 -11.21
N LYS A 94 -19.40 -12.29 -11.49
CA LYS A 94 -19.55 -11.75 -12.84
C LYS A 94 -19.10 -10.30 -12.85
N PRO A 95 -17.79 -10.04 -12.85
CA PRO A 95 -17.26 -8.74 -12.54
C PRO A 95 -17.44 -7.74 -13.67
N ASN A 96 -17.66 -6.48 -13.29
CA ASN A 96 -17.51 -5.33 -14.16
C ASN A 96 -16.27 -4.55 -13.70
N VAL A 97 -15.24 -4.50 -14.56
CA VAL A 97 -13.93 -3.96 -14.23
C VAL A 97 -13.76 -2.60 -14.86
N THR A 98 -13.59 -1.58 -14.03
CA THR A 98 -13.12 -0.27 -14.43
C THR A 98 -11.64 -0.12 -14.06
N ARG A 99 -10.88 0.58 -14.90
CA ARG A 99 -9.43 0.76 -14.73
C ARG A 99 -9.12 2.24 -14.67
N TYR A 100 -8.33 2.63 -13.69
CA TYR A 100 -7.72 3.94 -13.61
C TYR A 100 -6.24 3.81 -13.89
N ARG A 101 -5.69 4.71 -14.71
CA ARG A 101 -4.28 4.79 -15.02
C ARG A 101 -3.79 6.22 -14.85
N TYR A 102 -2.80 6.40 -14.01
CA TYR A 102 -2.13 7.67 -13.88
C TYR A 102 -0.81 7.68 -14.65
N THR A 103 -0.64 8.71 -15.45
CA THR A 103 0.63 8.96 -16.13
C THR A 103 1.06 10.40 -15.90
N LYS A 104 2.33 10.61 -15.58
CA LYS A 104 2.95 11.92 -15.51
C LYS A 104 4.06 11.97 -16.57
N ASN A 105 3.99 12.95 -17.47
CA ASN A 105 4.96 13.09 -18.57
C ASN A 105 5.11 11.82 -19.43
N GLY A 106 4.03 11.07 -19.62
CA GLY A 106 4.04 9.83 -20.40
C GLY A 106 4.55 8.59 -19.65
N TYR A 107 4.90 8.70 -18.38
CA TYR A 107 5.36 7.58 -17.55
C TYR A 107 4.28 7.18 -16.54
N ALA A 108 4.03 5.88 -16.44
CA ALA A 108 3.27 5.28 -15.34
C ALA A 108 4.25 4.61 -14.38
N GLY A 109 3.92 4.59 -13.09
CA GLY A 109 4.60 3.78 -12.07
C GLY A 109 3.71 2.62 -11.65
N GLY A 110 4.29 1.45 -11.41
CA GLY A 110 3.64 0.34 -10.74
C GLY A 110 3.30 0.70 -9.29
N MET A 111 2.49 -0.12 -8.64
CA MET A 111 2.13 0.05 -7.23
C MET A 111 2.35 -1.27 -6.50
N GLU A 112 3.33 -1.29 -5.61
CA GLU A 112 3.68 -2.44 -4.77
C GLU A 112 2.98 -2.36 -3.39
N ASN A 113 2.67 -1.13 -2.95
CA ASN A 113 1.92 -0.90 -1.72
C ASN A 113 0.42 -1.17 -1.87
N SER A 114 -0.24 -1.37 -0.72
CA SER A 114 -1.70 -1.46 -0.67
C SER A 114 -2.33 -0.07 -0.73
N ILE A 115 -3.56 -0.04 -1.21
CA ILE A 115 -4.34 1.19 -1.29
C ILE A 115 -4.98 1.51 0.07
N ALA A 116 -5.05 2.77 0.45
CA ALA A 116 -5.79 3.24 1.61
C ALA A 116 -7.03 4.01 1.16
N ILE A 117 -8.14 3.86 1.87
CA ILE A 117 -9.40 4.53 1.51
C ILE A 117 -9.99 5.22 2.72
N TYR A 118 -10.45 6.44 2.51
CA TYR A 118 -11.29 7.17 3.44
C TYR A 118 -12.47 7.79 2.70
N ASN A 119 -13.69 7.45 3.14
CA ASN A 119 -14.92 7.79 2.44
C ASN A 119 -14.84 7.34 0.96
N ASN A 120 -14.84 8.30 0.05
CA ASN A 120 -14.81 8.08 -1.38
C ASN A 120 -13.45 8.35 -2.03
N SER A 121 -12.43 8.62 -1.22
CA SER A 121 -11.07 8.92 -1.69
C SER A 121 -10.15 7.74 -1.46
N ALA A 122 -9.45 7.32 -2.51
CA ALA A 122 -8.39 6.34 -2.44
C ALA A 122 -7.02 7.05 -2.48
N PHE A 123 -6.10 6.55 -1.66
CA PHE A 123 -4.73 7.06 -1.54
C PHE A 123 -3.74 5.93 -1.83
N PHE A 124 -2.79 6.17 -2.71
CA PHE A 124 -1.77 5.21 -3.10
C PHE A 124 -0.52 5.94 -3.60
N ILE A 125 0.60 5.24 -3.55
CA ILE A 125 1.88 5.76 -4.04
C ILE A 125 2.37 4.80 -5.12
N ASN A 126 2.91 5.32 -6.20
CA ASN A 126 3.51 4.48 -7.23
C ASN A 126 5.04 4.43 -7.13
N ASN A 127 5.67 3.51 -7.86
CA ASN A 127 7.13 3.30 -7.88
C ASN A 127 7.94 4.50 -8.42
N ASN A 128 7.27 5.54 -8.91
CA ASN A 128 7.90 6.82 -9.23
C ASN A 128 7.80 7.83 -8.07
N GLY A 129 7.35 7.39 -6.90
CA GLY A 129 7.16 8.23 -5.72
C GLY A 129 5.98 9.19 -5.82
N ILE A 130 5.02 8.96 -6.70
CA ILE A 130 3.86 9.84 -6.82
C ILE A 130 2.74 9.33 -5.92
N LEU A 131 2.52 10.03 -4.82
CA LEU A 131 1.34 9.89 -3.98
C LEU A 131 0.15 10.58 -4.65
N GLN A 132 -0.96 9.87 -4.74
CA GLN A 132 -2.20 10.37 -5.32
C GLN A 132 -3.38 10.23 -4.38
N ALA A 133 -4.30 11.19 -4.45
CA ALA A 133 -5.69 11.03 -4.03
C ALA A 133 -6.58 10.91 -5.27
N LEU A 134 -7.41 9.88 -5.29
CA LEU A 134 -8.33 9.56 -6.38
C LEU A 134 -9.76 9.54 -5.85
N ASP A 135 -10.67 10.26 -6.50
CA ASP A 135 -12.11 10.12 -6.25
C ASP A 135 -12.61 8.80 -6.86
N LEU A 136 -13.15 7.92 -6.05
CA LEU A 136 -13.60 6.58 -6.48
C LEU A 136 -14.93 6.59 -7.24
N ASN A 137 -15.72 7.64 -7.15
CA ASN A 137 -16.97 7.74 -7.92
C ASN A 137 -16.72 8.17 -9.37
N THR A 138 -15.82 9.14 -9.54
CA THR A 138 -15.53 9.73 -10.84
C THR A 138 -14.29 9.17 -11.50
N LEU A 139 -13.43 8.47 -10.72
CA LEU A 139 -12.08 8.05 -11.09
C LEU A 139 -11.23 9.22 -11.59
N SER A 140 -11.40 10.37 -10.96
CA SER A 140 -10.64 11.58 -11.26
C SER A 140 -9.61 11.87 -10.15
N PRO A 141 -8.38 12.27 -10.49
CA PRO A 141 -7.40 12.64 -9.48
C PRO A 141 -7.86 13.91 -8.75
N LEU A 142 -7.80 13.88 -7.41
CA LEU A 142 -8.09 15.04 -6.57
C LEU A 142 -6.84 15.91 -6.43
N TRP A 143 -5.71 15.27 -6.13
CA TRP A 143 -4.39 15.89 -6.05
C TRP A 143 -3.29 14.83 -6.20
N SER A 144 -2.06 15.29 -6.42
CA SER A 144 -0.87 14.43 -6.40
C SER A 144 0.30 15.16 -5.76
N TYR A 145 1.16 14.39 -5.06
CA TYR A 145 2.36 14.86 -4.40
C TYR A 145 3.56 13.96 -4.76
N ASN A 146 4.74 14.55 -4.96
CA ASN A 146 5.96 13.78 -5.23
C ASN A 146 6.70 13.50 -3.92
N MET A 147 6.80 12.23 -3.55
CA MET A 147 7.55 11.72 -2.39
C MET A 147 9.07 11.66 -2.64
N GLU A 148 9.51 11.92 -3.87
CA GLU A 148 10.89 12.00 -4.35
C GLU A 148 11.57 10.66 -4.64
N ASP A 149 11.14 9.58 -4.05
CA ASP A 149 11.66 8.23 -4.28
C ASP A 149 10.54 7.20 -4.23
N ASP A 150 10.85 5.95 -4.55
CA ASP A 150 9.94 4.83 -4.49
C ASP A 150 9.31 4.63 -3.11
N CYS A 151 8.16 4.00 -3.07
CA CYS A 151 7.42 3.78 -1.83
C CYS A 151 6.68 2.45 -1.86
N ASP A 152 7.28 1.39 -1.34
CA ASP A 152 6.65 0.08 -1.16
C ASP A 152 5.76 0.03 0.09
N ALA A 153 6.06 0.88 1.06
CA ALA A 153 5.30 0.96 2.29
C ALA A 153 3.86 1.44 2.06
N THR A 154 2.88 0.69 2.51
CA THR A 154 1.49 1.17 2.57
C THR A 154 1.41 2.34 3.55
N LEU A 155 0.81 3.43 3.12
CA LEU A 155 0.65 4.62 3.96
C LEU A 155 -0.29 4.36 5.15
N GLY A 156 -0.01 5.00 6.28
CA GLY A 156 -0.90 5.06 7.43
C GLY A 156 -2.00 6.11 7.23
N LEU A 157 -3.18 5.86 7.79
CA LEU A 157 -4.33 6.73 7.65
C LEU A 157 -5.01 6.92 9.01
N GLU A 158 -5.28 8.16 9.39
CA GLU A 158 -5.94 8.52 10.64
C GLU A 158 -6.85 9.73 10.46
N GLU A 159 -8.04 9.67 11.04
CA GLU A 159 -8.96 10.80 11.07
C GLU A 159 -8.61 11.73 12.24
N GLU A 160 -8.36 13.00 11.94
CA GLU A 160 -8.12 14.05 12.92
C GLU A 160 -9.05 15.25 12.61
N ASN A 161 -9.87 15.68 13.56
CA ASN A 161 -10.72 16.87 13.43
C ASN A 161 -11.58 16.88 12.14
N ASN A 162 -12.23 15.75 11.83
CA ASN A 162 -13.04 15.54 10.62
C ASN A 162 -12.24 15.69 9.30
N THR A 163 -10.94 15.56 9.36
CA THR A 163 -10.03 15.54 8.20
C THR A 163 -9.17 14.30 8.27
N ILE A 164 -8.75 13.78 7.12
CA ILE A 164 -7.89 12.61 7.07
C ILE A 164 -6.43 13.01 6.99
N MET A 165 -5.60 12.41 7.84
CA MET A 165 -4.16 12.55 7.82
C MET A 165 -3.53 11.30 7.25
N LEU A 166 -2.57 11.47 6.35
CA LEU A 166 -1.78 10.43 5.75
C LEU A 166 -0.38 10.46 6.34
N TYR A 167 0.15 9.29 6.69
CA TYR A 167 1.52 9.09 7.13
C TYR A 167 2.22 8.22 6.10
N ALA A 168 3.06 8.80 5.29
CA ALA A 168 3.75 8.16 4.19
C ALA A 168 5.26 8.23 4.36
N ALA A 169 5.97 7.22 3.88
CA ALA A 169 7.43 7.24 3.86
C ALA A 169 7.94 6.62 2.56
N CYS A 170 9.13 7.05 2.14
CA CYS A 170 9.76 6.57 0.92
C CYS A 170 11.04 5.79 1.21
N GLU A 171 11.50 5.14 0.18
CA GLU A 171 12.74 4.39 0.11
C GLU A 171 13.94 5.26 -0.24
N VAL A 172 15.07 4.59 -0.41
CA VAL A 172 16.26 5.10 -1.08
C VAL A 172 16.68 4.06 -2.12
N ASP A 173 16.36 4.32 -3.38
CA ASP A 173 16.82 3.54 -4.52
C ASP A 173 17.19 4.41 -5.73
N LYS A 174 16.42 5.47 -6.03
CA LYS A 174 16.56 6.30 -7.23
C LYS A 174 17.42 7.53 -7.04
N ARG A 175 17.62 7.96 -5.78
CA ARG A 175 18.38 9.17 -5.44
C ARG A 175 19.87 8.93 -5.14
N GLY A 176 20.38 7.73 -5.43
CA GLY A 176 21.78 7.37 -5.23
C GLY A 176 22.01 6.42 -4.06
N THR A 177 23.27 6.05 -3.84
CA THR A 177 23.65 5.00 -2.88
C THR A 177 23.56 5.40 -1.41
N VAL A 178 23.50 6.70 -1.11
CA VAL A 178 23.28 7.25 0.23
C VAL A 178 22.43 8.51 0.07
N ALA A 179 21.23 8.48 0.63
CA ALA A 179 20.28 9.59 0.54
C ALA A 179 19.32 9.63 1.75
N PRO A 180 18.62 10.74 1.97
CA PRO A 180 17.57 10.78 2.98
C PRO A 180 16.33 10.01 2.51
N ALA A 181 15.84 9.07 3.31
CA ALA A 181 14.48 8.59 3.23
C ALA A 181 13.57 9.54 4.02
N PHE A 182 12.43 9.89 3.47
CA PHE A 182 11.51 10.83 4.09
C PHE A 182 10.30 10.11 4.69
N ALA A 183 9.88 10.56 5.88
CA ALA A 183 8.57 10.29 6.43
C ALA A 183 7.79 11.60 6.57
N LYS A 184 6.55 11.62 6.13
CA LYS A 184 5.73 12.82 6.05
C LYS A 184 4.35 12.60 6.64
N LYS A 185 3.82 13.64 7.31
CA LYS A 185 2.38 13.77 7.56
C LYS A 185 1.80 14.70 6.51
N ILE A 186 0.75 14.26 5.87
CA ILE A 186 0.13 14.95 4.73
C ILE A 186 -1.37 15.10 5.01
N ASP A 187 -1.91 16.28 4.77
CA ASP A 187 -3.36 16.50 4.76
C ASP A 187 -3.99 15.75 3.58
N GLY A 188 -4.84 14.78 3.87
CA GLY A 188 -5.41 13.93 2.83
C GLY A 188 -6.45 14.63 1.95
N LYS A 189 -6.98 15.78 2.37
CA LYS A 189 -7.90 16.58 1.57
C LYS A 189 -7.17 17.44 0.54
N THR A 190 -6.02 17.98 0.92
CA THR A 190 -5.31 18.99 0.11
C THR A 190 -4.00 18.50 -0.52
N GLY A 191 -3.41 17.43 0.01
CA GLY A 191 -2.08 16.96 -0.37
C GLY A 191 -0.94 17.79 0.22
N GLN A 192 -1.21 18.72 1.13
CA GLN A 192 -0.19 19.57 1.75
C GLN A 192 0.56 18.81 2.83
N VAL A 193 1.90 18.93 2.82
CA VAL A 193 2.77 18.39 3.87
C VAL A 193 2.63 19.26 5.13
N ILE A 194 2.31 18.61 6.25
CA ILE A 194 2.20 19.25 7.57
C ILE A 194 3.55 19.24 8.26
N TRP A 195 4.24 18.11 8.23
CA TRP A 195 5.62 17.98 8.69
C TRP A 195 6.37 16.90 7.92
N GLU A 196 7.68 16.96 7.97
CA GLU A 196 8.60 16.01 7.36
C GLU A 196 9.69 15.64 8.35
N TYR A 197 10.05 14.37 8.38
CA TYR A 197 11.22 13.82 9.04
C TYR A 197 12.08 13.10 8.01
N SER A 198 13.41 13.21 8.14
CA SER A 198 14.35 12.50 7.26
C SER A 198 15.31 11.59 8.04
N CYS A 199 15.64 10.46 7.44
CA CYS A 199 16.63 9.53 7.93
C CYS A 199 17.59 9.16 6.80
N ILE A 200 18.89 9.37 6.99
CA ILE A 200 19.89 8.95 5.99
C ILE A 200 19.93 7.43 5.92
N CYS A 201 19.72 6.91 4.74
CA CYS A 201 19.72 5.48 4.44
C CYS A 201 20.64 5.18 3.26
N GLN A 202 20.98 3.92 3.09
CA GLN A 202 21.87 3.45 2.05
C GLN A 202 21.12 2.53 1.08
N TYR A 203 21.62 2.45 -0.13
CA TYR A 203 21.14 1.55 -1.17
C TYR A 203 22.30 0.71 -1.69
N ASP A 204 22.04 -0.53 -1.99
CA ASP A 204 22.91 -1.35 -2.83
C ASP A 204 22.08 -1.98 -3.96
N ALA A 205 22.78 -2.47 -5.01
CA ALA A 205 22.15 -2.99 -6.22
C ALA A 205 21.19 -4.20 -6.00
N ASN A 206 21.14 -4.75 -4.79
CA ASN A 206 20.33 -5.92 -4.48
C ASN A 206 19.11 -5.60 -3.64
N VAL A 207 19.19 -4.53 -2.82
CA VAL A 207 18.16 -4.26 -1.82
C VAL A 207 18.09 -2.77 -1.49
N ASN A 208 16.90 -2.20 -1.57
CA ASN A 208 16.62 -0.81 -1.25
C ASN A 208 16.83 -0.50 0.24
N GLY A 209 17.13 0.75 0.55
CA GLY A 209 17.12 1.29 1.90
C GLY A 209 15.90 2.14 2.16
N GLY A 210 15.83 2.79 3.32
CA GLY A 210 14.72 3.66 3.66
C GLY A 210 13.54 2.94 4.30
N ALA A 211 12.33 3.45 4.10
CA ALA A 211 11.13 2.90 4.72
C ALA A 211 10.44 1.91 3.77
N LEU A 212 10.69 0.62 4.01
CA LEU A 212 10.16 -0.52 3.25
C LEU A 212 8.91 -1.13 3.92
N SER A 213 8.48 -0.60 5.05
CA SER A 213 7.40 -1.16 5.85
C SER A 213 6.40 -0.08 6.27
N SER A 214 5.14 -0.47 6.39
CA SER A 214 4.06 0.43 6.81
C SER A 214 4.26 0.94 8.23
N PRO A 215 3.92 2.20 8.52
CA PRO A 215 4.07 2.78 9.86
C PRO A 215 3.04 2.23 10.84
N ILE A 216 3.38 2.27 12.15
CA ILE A 216 2.37 2.12 13.21
C ILE A 216 1.73 3.49 13.46
N ILE A 217 0.41 3.54 13.35
CA ILE A 217 -0.39 4.65 13.86
C ILE A 217 -0.76 4.33 15.30
N GLY A 218 -0.12 5.00 16.24
CA GLY A 218 -0.31 4.75 17.66
C GLY A 218 -1.75 5.00 18.12
N LYS A 219 -2.21 4.19 19.09
CA LYS A 219 -3.50 4.29 19.75
C LYS A 219 -3.31 4.24 21.27
N ASN A 220 -4.33 4.50 22.02
CA ASN A 220 -4.33 4.44 23.49
C ASN A 220 -3.20 5.30 24.10
N ASP A 221 -2.33 4.70 24.90
CA ASP A 221 -1.22 5.37 25.60
C ASP A 221 -0.09 5.85 24.68
N ILE A 222 -0.08 5.43 23.42
CA ILE A 222 0.82 5.94 22.37
C ILE A 222 0.06 6.67 21.24
N SER A 223 -1.15 7.15 21.52
CA SER A 223 -2.02 7.79 20.50
C SER A 223 -1.42 9.02 19.85
N ASN A 224 -0.48 9.68 20.51
CA ASN A 224 0.26 10.83 19.97
C ASN A 224 1.43 10.43 19.05
N LEU A 225 1.74 9.14 18.89
CA LEU A 225 2.91 8.66 18.15
C LEU A 225 2.56 8.05 16.80
N VAL A 226 3.42 8.30 15.81
CA VAL A 226 3.56 7.49 14.61
C VAL A 226 4.98 6.89 14.60
N ILE A 227 5.10 5.59 14.28
CA ILE A 227 6.38 4.89 14.37
C ILE A 227 6.74 4.34 13.00
N PHE A 228 7.91 4.74 12.51
CA PHE A 228 8.47 4.29 11.24
C PHE A 228 9.68 3.39 11.47
N ASN A 229 9.89 2.45 10.56
CA ASN A 229 11.07 1.63 10.50
C ASN A 229 11.88 1.95 9.23
N PHE A 230 13.14 2.35 9.42
CA PHE A 230 14.07 2.66 8.34
C PHE A 230 15.14 1.59 8.24
N SER A 231 15.37 1.12 7.03
CA SER A 231 16.34 0.10 6.68
C SER A 231 17.64 0.72 6.20
N LYS A 232 18.77 0.03 6.47
CA LYS A 232 20.13 0.39 6.02
C LYS A 232 20.57 1.81 6.44
N THR A 233 20.39 2.13 7.71
CA THR A 233 20.60 3.49 8.25
C THR A 233 22.06 3.83 8.52
N THR A 234 22.82 3.00 9.23
CA THR A 234 24.23 3.24 9.56
C THR A 234 25.15 2.52 8.58
N ASN A 235 24.74 1.36 8.14
CA ASN A 235 25.39 0.54 7.13
C ASN A 235 24.33 -0.32 6.42
N LEU A 236 24.73 -1.11 5.44
CA LEU A 236 23.83 -1.95 4.63
C LEU A 236 23.10 -3.07 5.40
N ARG A 237 23.38 -3.25 6.69
CA ARG A 237 22.75 -4.29 7.52
C ARG A 237 21.82 -3.73 8.59
N THR A 238 22.09 -2.54 9.10
CA THR A 238 21.38 -1.98 10.25
C THR A 238 20.07 -1.30 9.88
N GLY A 239 19.18 -1.19 10.85
CA GLY A 239 17.94 -0.44 10.74
C GLY A 239 17.74 0.50 11.91
N LYS A 240 16.65 1.25 11.88
CA LYS A 240 16.28 2.18 12.94
C LYS A 240 14.76 2.31 13.03
N MET A 241 14.21 2.09 14.21
CA MET A 241 12.85 2.51 14.52
C MET A 241 12.86 3.93 15.06
N VAL A 242 11.90 4.74 14.62
CA VAL A 242 11.75 6.13 15.02
C VAL A 242 10.30 6.41 15.35
N ALA A 243 10.02 6.83 16.59
CA ALA A 243 8.72 7.34 16.97
C ALA A 243 8.72 8.86 16.87
N LEU A 244 7.78 9.38 16.12
CA LEU A 244 7.55 10.80 15.91
C LEU A 244 6.24 11.21 16.57
N ASP A 245 6.24 12.42 17.13
CA ASP A 245 5.03 13.07 17.59
C ASP A 245 4.14 13.42 16.39
N LYS A 246 2.89 12.97 16.40
CA LYS A 246 1.95 13.16 15.28
C LYS A 246 1.62 14.63 15.02
N ALA A 247 1.69 15.49 16.04
CA ALA A 247 1.33 16.89 15.89
C ALA A 247 2.39 17.70 15.14
N ASN A 248 3.68 17.40 15.35
CA ASN A 248 4.76 18.26 14.88
C ASN A 248 5.94 17.54 14.21
N GLY A 249 5.93 16.20 14.17
CA GLY A 249 7.00 15.39 13.55
C GLY A 249 8.28 15.30 14.37
N ASN A 250 8.32 15.83 15.59
CA ASN A 250 9.49 15.77 16.45
C ASN A 250 9.74 14.33 16.91
N VAL A 251 11.02 13.99 17.02
CA VAL A 251 11.43 12.69 17.50
C VAL A 251 11.15 12.56 18.99
N VAL A 252 10.35 11.57 19.36
CA VAL A 252 10.09 11.20 20.77
C VAL A 252 11.11 10.18 21.24
N TRP A 253 11.37 9.16 20.44
CA TRP A 253 12.43 8.19 20.70
C TRP A 253 12.96 7.57 19.40
N LYS A 254 14.19 7.02 19.47
CA LYS A 254 14.82 6.23 18.41
C LYS A 254 15.38 4.96 18.99
N LYS A 255 15.34 3.88 18.21
CA LYS A 255 15.95 2.59 18.56
C LYS A 255 16.72 2.07 17.35
N ASP A 256 18.04 1.93 17.53
CA ASP A 256 18.87 1.27 16.52
C ASP A 256 18.61 -0.24 16.54
N LEU A 257 18.52 -0.82 15.35
CA LEU A 257 18.32 -2.24 15.12
C LEU A 257 19.62 -2.83 14.54
N SER A 258 20.06 -3.97 15.09
CA SER A 258 21.26 -4.67 14.62
C SER A 258 21.13 -5.14 13.18
N PHE A 259 19.90 -5.43 12.76
CA PHE A 259 19.56 -5.78 11.37
C PHE A 259 18.35 -4.94 10.92
N TYR A 260 18.31 -4.58 9.63
CA TYR A 260 17.14 -3.95 9.05
C TYR A 260 16.00 -4.95 8.91
N SER A 261 14.79 -4.46 8.79
CA SER A 261 13.59 -5.28 8.58
C SER A 261 12.69 -4.64 7.52
N TRP A 262 12.15 -5.48 6.65
CA TRP A 262 11.08 -5.11 5.71
C TRP A 262 9.69 -5.35 6.28
N SER A 263 9.61 -6.16 7.31
CA SER A 263 8.32 -6.44 7.95
C SER A 263 7.78 -5.19 8.62
N SER A 264 6.50 -4.93 8.41
CA SER A 264 5.80 -3.86 9.10
C SER A 264 5.74 -4.17 10.61
N PRO A 265 6.12 -3.21 11.45
CA PRO A 265 5.98 -3.36 12.89
C PRO A 265 4.49 -3.41 13.26
N VAL A 266 4.17 -4.14 14.34
CA VAL A 266 2.80 -4.29 14.84
C VAL A 266 2.75 -3.87 16.29
N ALA A 267 1.80 -3.01 16.64
CA ALA A 267 1.49 -2.68 18.02
C ALA A 267 0.33 -3.54 18.53
N CYS A 268 0.51 -4.14 19.69
CA CYS A 268 -0.54 -4.88 20.39
C CYS A 268 -1.18 -3.98 21.44
N TYR A 269 -2.50 -3.94 21.48
CA TYR A 269 -3.26 -3.10 22.40
C TYR A 269 -4.09 -3.95 23.34
N THR A 270 -3.99 -3.70 24.65
CA THR A 270 -4.83 -4.38 25.64
C THR A 270 -6.18 -3.69 25.80
N LYS A 271 -7.12 -4.38 26.44
CA LYS A 271 -8.44 -3.80 26.76
C LYS A 271 -8.33 -2.66 27.78
N GLU A 272 -7.28 -2.66 28.59
CA GLU A 272 -6.99 -1.62 29.60
C GLU A 272 -6.31 -0.39 29.01
N GLY A 273 -6.15 -0.32 27.68
CA GLY A 273 -5.58 0.82 26.98
C GLY A 273 -4.05 0.88 26.99
N LYS A 274 -3.36 -0.24 27.24
CA LYS A 274 -1.90 -0.36 27.16
C LYS A 274 -1.45 -0.81 25.76
N SER A 275 -0.28 -0.33 25.35
CA SER A 275 0.36 -0.67 24.07
C SER A 275 1.66 -1.43 24.29
N TYR A 276 1.93 -2.42 23.42
CA TYR A 276 3.14 -3.24 23.44
C TYR A 276 3.67 -3.40 22.01
#